data_4448764071680182c9eeb0944e2dabc4
#
_entry.id   4448764071680182c9eeb0944e2dabc4
#
_cell.length_a   1.000
_cell.length_b   1.000
_cell.length_c   1.000
_cell.angle_alpha   90.00
_cell.angle_beta   90.00
_cell.angle_gamma   90.00
#
_symmetry.space_group_name_H-M   'P 1'
#
loop_
_entity.id
_entity.type
_entity.pdbx_description
1 polymer ?
#
loop_
_entity_poly.entity_id
_entity_poly.type
_entity_poly.pdbx_seq_one_letter_code
_entity_poly.pdbx_strand_id
1 'polypeptide(L)'
;GYSISTTAGATERIGNTGDEVNISVHLHIKDNPFSVMLYGFQDENERECFRQIISVSGIGPKTALGILSAIKYTELIDMISRGNYTPLTAIPGVGKKTAERLAMELKDKIGKIEPEQGSVVMNQGKLGELSKASEVISALMVLGYNRLEADKMVKSVSTRKDFMDLLPEEIIREILRGK
;
A
#
# COMPACT_ATOMS: atom_id res chain seq x y z
N GLY A 1 -23.58 -6.05 -20.51
CA GLY A 1 -22.93 -5.64 -19.26
C GLY A 1 -21.54 -6.24 -19.12
N TYR A 2 -20.77 -5.73 -18.20
CA TYR A 2 -19.45 -6.26 -17.84
C TYR A 2 -19.56 -6.98 -16.50
N SER A 3 -18.84 -8.09 -16.35
CA SER A 3 -18.67 -8.77 -15.06
C SER A 3 -17.30 -8.41 -14.49
N ILE A 4 -17.26 -7.90 -13.25
CA ILE A 4 -16.04 -7.49 -12.57
C ILE A 4 -15.93 -8.32 -11.29
N SER A 5 -14.80 -9.01 -11.11
CA SER A 5 -14.48 -9.70 -9.85
C SER A 5 -13.82 -8.70 -8.90
N THR A 6 -14.33 -8.56 -7.69
CA THR A 6 -13.86 -7.55 -6.72
C THR A 6 -13.31 -8.20 -5.45
N THR A 7 -12.52 -7.45 -4.69
CA THR A 7 -12.15 -7.81 -3.32
C THR A 7 -13.34 -7.64 -2.38
N ALA A 8 -13.30 -8.28 -1.21
CA ALA A 8 -14.33 -8.11 -0.18
C ALA A 8 -14.47 -6.64 0.23
N GLY A 9 -13.34 -5.94 0.44
CA GLY A 9 -13.33 -4.53 0.79
C GLY A 9 -13.94 -3.61 -0.29
N ALA A 10 -13.69 -3.90 -1.58
CA ALA A 10 -14.32 -3.17 -2.68
C ALA A 10 -15.82 -3.42 -2.73
N THR A 11 -16.26 -4.66 -2.49
CA THR A 11 -17.70 -5.03 -2.48
C THR A 11 -18.48 -4.27 -1.41
N GLU A 12 -17.91 -4.07 -0.23
CA GLU A 12 -18.56 -3.31 0.85
C GLU A 12 -18.79 -1.84 0.48
N ARG A 13 -18.02 -1.27 -0.44
CA ARG A 13 -18.12 0.12 -0.90
C ARG A 13 -19.03 0.32 -2.11
N ILE A 14 -19.39 -0.75 -2.83
CA ILE A 14 -20.16 -0.68 -4.07
C ILE A 14 -21.62 -0.21 -3.83
N GLY A 15 -22.15 -0.33 -2.62
CA GLY A 15 -23.52 0.10 -2.33
C GLY A 15 -24.59 -0.84 -2.94
N ASN A 16 -25.75 -0.27 -3.29
CA ASN A 16 -26.90 -1.01 -3.78
C ASN A 16 -27.03 -0.96 -5.30
N THR A 17 -27.84 -1.87 -5.84
CA THR A 17 -28.17 -1.86 -7.28
C THR A 17 -28.85 -0.55 -7.66
N GLY A 18 -28.29 0.15 -8.63
CA GLY A 18 -28.73 1.44 -9.11
C GLY A 18 -27.88 2.63 -8.64
N ASP A 19 -27.00 2.40 -7.67
CA ASP A 19 -26.03 3.41 -7.24
C ASP A 19 -24.91 3.59 -8.28
N GLU A 20 -24.43 4.82 -8.43
CA GLU A 20 -23.27 5.14 -9.23
C GLU A 20 -22.02 5.01 -8.39
N VAL A 21 -21.06 4.20 -8.86
CA VAL A 21 -19.81 3.91 -8.13
C VAL A 21 -18.60 4.06 -9.02
N ASN A 22 -17.50 4.50 -8.43
CA ASN A 22 -16.19 4.52 -9.07
C ASN A 22 -15.29 3.45 -8.45
N ILE A 23 -14.77 2.55 -9.27
CA ILE A 23 -13.84 1.50 -8.87
C ILE A 23 -12.60 1.51 -9.75
N SER A 24 -11.43 1.24 -9.17
CA SER A 24 -10.20 1.03 -9.93
C SER A 24 -10.21 -0.35 -10.56
N VAL A 25 -10.01 -0.45 -11.89
CA VAL A 25 -10.12 -1.72 -12.63
C VAL A 25 -8.77 -2.14 -13.20
N HIS A 26 -8.47 -3.44 -13.09
CA HIS A 26 -7.38 -4.11 -13.78
C HIS A 26 -7.96 -5.04 -14.86
N LEU A 27 -7.56 -4.83 -16.12
CA LEU A 27 -7.85 -5.72 -17.24
C LEU A 27 -6.79 -6.81 -17.30
N HIS A 28 -7.19 -8.07 -17.17
CA HIS A 28 -6.32 -9.23 -17.30
C HIS A 28 -6.67 -10.01 -18.56
N ILE A 29 -5.69 -10.16 -19.45
CA ILE A 29 -5.81 -10.91 -20.70
C ILE A 29 -4.98 -12.18 -20.57
N LYS A 30 -5.57 -13.31 -20.89
CA LYS A 30 -4.89 -14.60 -20.98
C LYS A 30 -5.02 -15.13 -22.41
N ASP A 31 -3.90 -15.53 -22.99
CA ASP A 31 -3.85 -15.92 -24.41
C ASP A 31 -4.31 -17.37 -24.63
N ASN A 32 -4.06 -18.30 -23.70
CA ASN A 32 -4.38 -19.71 -23.88
C ASN A 32 -5.01 -20.35 -22.64
N PRO A 33 -6.32 -20.71 -22.66
CA PRO A 33 -7.30 -20.24 -23.65
C PRO A 33 -7.53 -18.73 -23.55
N PHE A 34 -7.86 -18.10 -24.67
CA PHE A 34 -8.11 -16.66 -24.69
C PHE A 34 -9.25 -16.29 -23.74
N SER A 35 -8.98 -15.41 -22.81
CA SER A 35 -9.97 -14.88 -21.88
C SER A 35 -9.62 -13.48 -21.43
N VAL A 36 -10.65 -12.67 -21.25
CA VAL A 36 -10.56 -11.30 -20.77
C VAL A 36 -11.31 -11.21 -19.44
N MET A 37 -10.63 -10.82 -18.39
CA MET A 37 -11.19 -10.71 -17.05
C MET A 37 -10.96 -9.31 -16.48
N LEU A 38 -11.96 -8.79 -15.80
CA LEU A 38 -11.90 -7.51 -15.11
C LEU A 38 -11.87 -7.76 -13.60
N TYR A 39 -10.92 -7.11 -12.94
CA TYR A 39 -10.75 -7.13 -11.49
C TYR A 39 -10.93 -5.71 -10.96
N GLY A 40 -11.81 -5.53 -9.98
CA GLY A 40 -12.15 -4.23 -9.39
C GLY A 40 -11.63 -4.11 -7.96
N PHE A 41 -11.15 -2.91 -7.63
CA PHE A 41 -10.50 -2.58 -6.37
C PHE A 41 -11.07 -1.29 -5.81
N GLN A 42 -11.01 -1.13 -4.48
CA GLN A 42 -11.53 0.06 -3.80
C GLN A 42 -10.78 1.34 -4.20
N ASP A 43 -9.49 1.22 -4.52
CA ASP A 43 -8.62 2.33 -4.86
C ASP A 43 -7.44 1.88 -5.75
N GLU A 44 -6.64 2.84 -6.16
CA GLU A 44 -5.49 2.65 -7.04
C GLU A 44 -4.37 1.86 -6.35
N ASN A 45 -4.17 2.04 -5.04
CA ASN A 45 -3.12 1.36 -4.29
C ASN A 45 -3.43 -0.13 -4.11
N GLU A 46 -4.70 -0.49 -3.85
CA GLU A 46 -5.13 -1.88 -3.82
C GLU A 46 -4.94 -2.54 -5.19
N ARG A 47 -5.28 -1.82 -6.28
CA ARG A 47 -5.05 -2.28 -7.67
C ARG A 47 -3.56 -2.48 -7.94
N GLU A 48 -2.71 -1.54 -7.53
CA GLU A 48 -1.25 -1.68 -7.74
C GLU A 48 -0.69 -2.84 -6.89
N CYS A 49 -1.15 -3.00 -5.66
CA CYS A 49 -0.80 -4.14 -4.82
C CYS A 49 -1.17 -5.48 -5.52
N PHE A 50 -2.38 -5.57 -6.09
CA PHE A 50 -2.79 -6.73 -6.89
C PHE A 50 -1.84 -6.99 -8.06
N ARG A 51 -1.46 -5.95 -8.81
CA ARG A 51 -0.52 -6.06 -9.94
C ARG A 51 0.84 -6.59 -9.51
N GLN A 52 1.33 -6.14 -8.36
CA GLN A 52 2.58 -6.64 -7.78
C GLN A 52 2.45 -8.11 -7.35
N ILE A 53 1.34 -8.50 -6.74
CA ILE A 53 1.08 -9.88 -6.32
C ILE A 53 1.04 -10.82 -7.54
N ILE A 54 0.32 -10.48 -8.60
CA ILE A 54 0.23 -11.33 -9.81
C ILE A 54 1.54 -11.38 -10.60
N SER A 55 2.47 -10.47 -10.39
CA SER A 55 3.80 -10.53 -10.98
C SER A 55 4.70 -11.58 -10.33
N VAL A 56 4.30 -12.11 -9.17
CA VAL A 56 5.02 -13.18 -8.47
C VAL A 56 4.73 -14.52 -9.12
N SER A 57 5.78 -15.22 -9.52
CA SER A 57 5.64 -16.53 -10.18
C SER A 57 4.88 -17.53 -9.30
N GLY A 58 3.85 -18.14 -9.87
CA GLY A 58 3.00 -19.12 -9.19
C GLY A 58 1.78 -18.52 -8.50
N ILE A 59 1.56 -17.21 -8.59
CA ILE A 59 0.37 -16.54 -8.08
C ILE A 59 -0.44 -15.97 -9.25
N GLY A 60 -1.62 -16.54 -9.47
CA GLY A 60 -2.55 -16.04 -10.48
C GLY A 60 -3.53 -15.01 -9.92
N PRO A 61 -4.31 -14.35 -10.80
CA PRO A 61 -5.28 -13.32 -10.40
C PRO A 61 -6.30 -13.77 -9.35
N LYS A 62 -6.77 -15.02 -9.44
CA LYS A 62 -7.75 -15.57 -8.48
C LYS A 62 -7.15 -15.68 -7.07
N THR A 63 -5.90 -16.14 -6.96
CA THR A 63 -5.20 -16.25 -5.69
C THR A 63 -4.87 -14.86 -5.13
N ALA A 64 -4.44 -13.93 -5.98
CA ALA A 64 -4.16 -12.55 -5.59
C ALA A 64 -5.42 -11.83 -5.07
N LEU A 65 -6.56 -12.03 -5.75
CA LEU A 65 -7.86 -11.50 -5.28
C LEU A 65 -8.25 -12.10 -3.92
N GLY A 66 -8.01 -13.40 -3.72
CA GLY A 66 -8.23 -14.09 -2.44
C GLY A 66 -7.37 -13.52 -1.32
N ILE A 67 -6.10 -13.22 -1.59
CA ILE A 67 -5.19 -12.58 -0.63
C ILE A 67 -5.73 -11.21 -0.21
N LEU A 68 -6.06 -10.34 -1.16
CA LEU A 68 -6.55 -8.99 -0.88
C LEU A 68 -7.98 -8.96 -0.30
N SER A 69 -8.76 -10.02 -0.48
CA SER A 69 -10.05 -10.18 0.19
C SER A 69 -9.91 -10.62 1.65
N ALA A 70 -8.85 -11.38 1.96
CA ALA A 70 -8.61 -11.88 3.32
C ALA A 70 -7.81 -10.89 4.17
N ILE A 71 -6.93 -10.10 3.57
CA ILE A 71 -6.02 -9.17 4.25
C ILE A 71 -6.02 -7.85 3.50
N LYS A 72 -6.24 -6.74 4.20
CA LYS A 72 -6.14 -5.40 3.60
C LYS A 72 -4.74 -5.17 3.06
N TYR A 73 -4.61 -4.49 1.91
CA TYR A 73 -3.31 -4.28 1.27
C TYR A 73 -2.31 -3.55 2.18
N THR A 74 -2.77 -2.62 3.04
CA THR A 74 -1.94 -1.91 4.02
C THR A 74 -1.37 -2.85 5.09
N GLU A 75 -2.18 -3.79 5.56
CA GLU A 75 -1.77 -4.81 6.53
C GLU A 75 -0.80 -5.82 5.87
N LEU A 76 -1.07 -6.21 4.64
CA LEU A 76 -0.18 -7.08 3.86
C LEU A 76 1.22 -6.45 3.71
N ILE A 77 1.28 -5.16 3.38
CA ILE A 77 2.54 -4.41 3.27
C ILE A 77 3.29 -4.39 4.61
N ASP A 78 2.61 -4.12 5.71
CA ASP A 78 3.21 -4.11 7.05
C ASP A 78 3.75 -5.49 7.44
N MET A 79 2.96 -6.54 7.22
CA MET A 79 3.36 -7.93 7.48
C MET A 79 4.62 -8.33 6.70
N ILE A 80 4.68 -8.01 5.41
CA ILE A 80 5.83 -8.31 4.54
C ILE A 80 7.06 -7.51 4.99
N SER A 81 6.88 -6.24 5.33
CA SER A 81 7.97 -5.38 5.81
C SER A 81 8.61 -5.91 7.09
N ARG A 82 7.81 -6.52 7.97
CA ARG A 82 8.26 -7.18 9.20
C ARG A 82 8.77 -8.61 9.00
N GLY A 83 8.65 -9.16 7.77
CA GLY A 83 9.03 -10.54 7.48
C GLY A 83 8.06 -11.59 8.05
N ASN A 84 6.84 -11.18 8.45
CA ASN A 84 5.82 -12.08 8.99
C ASN A 84 4.84 -12.51 7.89
N TYR A 85 5.17 -13.57 7.18
CA TYR A 85 4.33 -14.11 6.09
C TYR A 85 3.52 -15.35 6.51
N THR A 86 3.62 -15.81 7.75
CA THR A 86 2.91 -16.98 8.26
C THR A 86 1.39 -16.91 8.05
N PRO A 87 0.70 -15.78 8.30
CA PRO A 87 -0.74 -15.68 8.08
C PRO A 87 -1.16 -15.91 6.62
N LEU A 88 -0.29 -15.65 5.65
CA LEU A 88 -0.58 -15.88 4.24
C LEU A 88 -0.80 -17.35 3.92
N THR A 89 -0.22 -18.27 4.68
CA THR A 89 -0.35 -19.72 4.47
C THR A 89 -1.75 -20.26 4.80
N ALA A 90 -2.57 -19.48 5.52
CA ALA A 90 -3.97 -19.83 5.79
C ALA A 90 -4.88 -19.55 4.59
N ILE A 91 -4.41 -18.81 3.58
CA ILE A 91 -5.20 -18.44 2.42
C ILE A 91 -5.22 -19.60 1.40
N PRO A 92 -6.39 -20.02 0.91
CA PRO A 92 -6.49 -21.08 -0.07
C PRO A 92 -5.64 -20.80 -1.32
N GLY A 93 -4.79 -21.74 -1.68
CA GLY A 93 -3.88 -21.63 -2.83
C GLY A 93 -2.54 -20.95 -2.50
N VAL A 94 -2.28 -20.57 -1.25
CA VAL A 94 -1.01 -20.01 -0.79
C VAL A 94 -0.32 -20.99 0.16
N GLY A 95 0.57 -21.81 -0.38
CA GLY A 95 1.42 -22.69 0.44
C GLY A 95 2.63 -21.93 1.04
N LYS A 96 3.35 -22.59 1.96
CA LYS A 96 4.52 -22.00 2.63
C LYS A 96 5.55 -21.42 1.64
N LYS A 97 5.92 -22.19 0.60
CA LYS A 97 6.86 -21.72 -0.44
C LYS A 97 6.35 -20.51 -1.22
N THR A 98 5.04 -20.46 -1.49
CA THR A 98 4.39 -19.34 -2.19
C THR A 98 4.38 -18.10 -1.31
N ALA A 99 4.07 -18.26 0.00
CA ALA A 99 4.09 -17.16 0.96
C ALA A 99 5.49 -16.57 1.15
N GLU A 100 6.52 -17.41 1.27
CA GLU A 100 7.93 -17.00 1.35
C GLU A 100 8.35 -16.23 0.09
N ARG A 101 8.06 -16.77 -1.09
CA ARG A 101 8.37 -16.12 -2.37
C ARG A 101 7.64 -14.78 -2.49
N LEU A 102 6.34 -14.75 -2.18
CA LEU A 102 5.55 -13.51 -2.19
C LEU A 102 6.19 -12.44 -1.30
N ALA A 103 6.56 -12.81 -0.07
CA ALA A 103 7.18 -11.90 0.87
C ALA A 103 8.53 -11.36 0.36
N MET A 104 9.38 -12.22 -0.21
CA MET A 104 10.68 -11.80 -0.77
C MET A 104 10.50 -10.85 -1.97
N GLU A 105 9.71 -11.27 -2.97
CA GLU A 105 9.55 -10.49 -4.20
C GLU A 105 8.78 -9.18 -3.98
N LEU A 106 7.79 -9.16 -3.08
CA LEU A 106 7.06 -7.94 -2.76
C LEU A 106 7.88 -6.98 -1.89
N LYS A 107 8.75 -7.46 -1.01
CA LYS A 107 9.59 -6.60 -0.17
C LYS A 107 10.39 -5.58 -0.99
N ASP A 108 10.90 -6.02 -2.13
CA ASP A 108 11.67 -5.17 -3.04
C ASP A 108 10.79 -4.20 -3.86
N LYS A 109 9.50 -4.52 -4.00
CA LYS A 109 8.54 -3.78 -4.82
C LYS A 109 7.63 -2.85 -4.00
N ILE A 110 7.43 -3.14 -2.72
CA ILE A 110 6.56 -2.37 -1.80
C ILE A 110 6.93 -0.89 -1.72
N GLY A 111 8.20 -0.54 -1.89
CA GLY A 111 8.64 0.86 -1.94
C GLY A 111 8.02 1.69 -3.08
N LYS A 112 7.29 1.06 -4.01
CA LYS A 112 6.57 1.70 -5.12
C LYS A 112 5.07 1.85 -4.87
N ILE A 113 4.54 1.21 -3.82
CA ILE A 113 3.14 1.32 -3.41
C ILE A 113 3.13 2.41 -2.34
N GLU A 114 2.68 3.61 -2.70
CA GLU A 114 2.48 4.67 -1.73
C GLU A 114 1.33 4.26 -0.80
N PRO A 115 1.52 4.26 0.53
CA PRO A 115 0.39 4.09 1.43
C PRO A 115 -0.54 5.28 1.25
N GLU A 116 -1.81 5.02 0.94
CA GLU A 116 -2.84 6.05 0.88
C GLU A 116 -2.82 6.91 2.14
N GLN A 117 -2.71 8.21 1.96
CA GLN A 117 -3.01 9.20 2.99
C GLN A 117 -4.53 9.18 3.24
N GLY A 118 -5.04 8.21 3.99
CA GLY A 118 -6.47 8.25 4.28
C GLY A 118 -7.15 6.98 4.72
N SER A 119 -6.60 6.17 5.59
CA SER A 119 -7.42 5.31 6.47
C SER A 119 -6.61 4.64 7.58
N VAL A 120 -6.10 5.44 8.49
CA VAL A 120 -5.86 4.95 9.84
C VAL A 120 -6.74 5.80 10.75
N VAL A 121 -7.86 5.21 11.18
CA VAL A 121 -8.61 5.71 12.33
C VAL A 121 -7.71 5.53 13.55
N MET A 122 -6.84 6.49 13.77
CA MET A 122 -6.08 6.66 15.00
C MET A 122 -6.10 8.14 15.37
N ASN A 123 -6.54 8.43 16.58
CA ASN A 123 -6.46 9.69 17.33
C ASN A 123 -5.96 10.91 16.55
N GLN A 124 -6.83 11.87 16.34
CA GLN A 124 -6.63 13.09 15.55
C GLN A 124 -5.32 13.86 15.79
N GLY A 125 -4.66 13.69 16.94
CA GLY A 125 -3.37 14.31 17.26
C GLY A 125 -2.16 13.64 16.61
N LYS A 126 -2.15 12.30 16.49
CA LYS A 126 -1.03 11.55 15.86
C LYS A 126 -1.07 11.51 14.33
N LEU A 127 -2.25 11.72 13.75
CA LEU A 127 -2.43 11.71 12.29
C LEU A 127 -1.75 12.92 11.63
N GLY A 128 -1.85 14.09 12.25
CA GLY A 128 -1.19 15.31 11.78
C GLY A 128 0.35 15.20 11.79
N GLU A 129 0.92 14.57 12.83
CA GLU A 129 2.37 14.35 12.93
C GLU A 129 2.89 13.40 11.84
N LEU A 130 2.20 12.30 11.60
CA LEU A 130 2.60 11.29 10.60
C LEU A 130 2.46 11.83 9.17
N SER A 131 1.41 12.60 8.87
CA SER A 131 1.22 13.24 7.57
C SER A 131 2.33 14.27 7.30
N LYS A 132 2.59 15.16 8.26
CA LYS A 132 3.62 16.21 8.15
C LYS A 132 5.03 15.60 8.05
N ALA A 133 5.34 14.59 8.84
CA ALA A 133 6.61 13.87 8.79
C ALA A 133 6.83 13.19 7.41
N SER A 134 5.79 12.57 6.85
CA SER A 134 5.85 11.93 5.53
C SER A 134 6.10 12.93 4.41
N GLU A 135 5.48 14.09 4.47
CA GLU A 135 5.67 15.19 3.51
C GLU A 135 7.12 15.71 3.54
N VAL A 136 7.66 15.94 4.74
CA VAL A 136 9.05 16.37 4.93
C VAL A 136 10.04 15.31 4.44
N ILE A 137 9.80 14.02 4.71
CA ILE A 137 10.63 12.92 4.21
C ILE A 137 10.64 12.92 2.68
N SER A 138 9.48 13.04 2.04
CA SER A 138 9.35 13.07 0.58
C SER A 138 10.14 14.25 -0.03
N ALA A 139 10.04 15.43 0.57
CA ALA A 139 10.79 16.60 0.12
C ALA A 139 12.31 16.44 0.27
N LEU A 140 12.78 15.84 1.38
CA LEU A 140 14.21 15.53 1.58
C LEU A 140 14.72 14.51 0.55
N MET A 141 13.90 13.54 0.16
CA MET A 141 14.25 12.59 -0.91
C MET A 141 14.39 13.27 -2.27
N VAL A 142 13.55 14.25 -2.59
CA VAL A 142 13.69 15.08 -3.80
C VAL A 142 14.99 15.89 -3.77
N LEU A 143 15.44 16.33 -2.59
CA LEU A 143 16.72 17.02 -2.38
C LEU A 143 17.94 16.08 -2.44
N GLY A 144 17.75 14.78 -2.68
CA GLY A 144 18.82 13.81 -2.88
C GLY A 144 19.22 12.99 -1.66
N TYR A 145 18.52 13.12 -0.53
CA TYR A 145 18.73 12.25 0.64
C TYR A 145 18.08 10.90 0.42
N ASN A 146 18.72 9.81 0.89
CA ASN A 146 18.06 8.52 0.88
C ASN A 146 16.98 8.46 1.99
N ARG A 147 16.01 7.55 1.83
CA ARG A 147 14.85 7.44 2.74
C ARG A 147 15.26 7.23 4.20
N LEU A 148 16.32 6.44 4.43
CA LEU A 148 16.79 6.12 5.78
C LEU A 148 17.41 7.35 6.46
N GLU A 149 18.13 8.17 5.71
CA GLU A 149 18.69 9.44 6.18
C GLU A 149 17.58 10.45 6.46
N ALA A 150 16.65 10.62 5.51
CA ALA A 150 15.50 11.50 5.66
C ALA A 150 14.65 11.15 6.91
N ASP A 151 14.37 9.86 7.12
CA ASP A 151 13.62 9.38 8.30
C ASP A 151 14.35 9.70 9.62
N LYS A 152 15.66 9.49 9.68
CA LYS A 152 16.47 9.85 10.86
C LYS A 152 16.47 11.36 11.12
N MET A 153 16.59 12.18 10.07
CA MET A 153 16.60 13.64 10.16
C MET A 153 15.24 14.16 10.68
N VAL A 154 14.14 13.65 10.16
CA VAL A 154 12.80 14.03 10.62
C VAL A 154 12.55 13.58 12.05
N LYS A 155 12.95 12.38 12.43
CA LYS A 155 12.83 11.87 13.81
C LYS A 155 13.59 12.72 14.82
N SER A 156 14.75 13.28 14.46
CA SER A 156 15.52 14.15 15.35
C SER A 156 14.80 15.47 15.69
N VAL A 157 13.92 15.92 14.80
CA VAL A 157 13.15 17.18 14.96
C VAL A 157 11.72 16.90 15.47
N SER A 158 11.14 15.74 15.16
CA SER A 158 9.76 15.39 15.54
C SER A 158 9.53 15.25 17.05
N THR A 159 10.59 15.11 17.86
CA THR A 159 10.50 15.07 19.33
C THR A 159 10.30 16.45 19.95
N ARG A 160 10.36 17.52 19.18
CA ARG A 160 10.19 18.91 19.68
C ARG A 160 8.72 19.24 19.85
N LYS A 161 8.38 19.99 20.89
CA LYS A 161 6.99 20.36 21.22
C LYS A 161 6.31 21.24 20.16
N ASP A 162 7.11 21.97 19.37
CA ASP A 162 6.68 22.92 18.34
C ASP A 162 6.59 22.29 16.93
N PHE A 163 6.93 21.01 16.78
CA PHE A 163 6.91 20.30 15.49
C PHE A 163 5.57 20.40 14.75
N MET A 164 4.47 20.38 15.51
CA MET A 164 3.12 20.45 14.94
C MET A 164 2.74 21.85 14.45
N ASP A 165 3.35 22.89 15.01
CA ASP A 165 3.06 24.28 14.69
C ASP A 165 3.87 24.77 13.47
N LEU A 166 5.01 24.12 13.18
CA LEU A 166 5.89 24.50 12.06
C LEU A 166 5.32 24.04 10.72
N LEU A 167 5.51 24.82 9.66
CA LEU A 167 5.24 24.42 8.29
C LEU A 167 6.30 23.39 7.81
N PRO A 168 5.96 22.48 6.88
CA PRO A 168 6.91 21.51 6.32
C PRO A 168 8.21 22.17 5.81
N GLU A 169 8.10 23.32 5.17
CA GLU A 169 9.25 24.11 4.67
C GLU A 169 10.18 24.61 5.79
N GLU A 170 9.62 24.98 6.93
CA GLU A 170 10.38 25.43 8.10
C GLU A 170 11.14 24.26 8.72
N ILE A 171 10.50 23.10 8.81
CA ILE A 171 11.13 21.86 9.30
C ILE A 171 12.31 21.46 8.40
N ILE A 172 12.13 21.49 7.08
CA ILE A 172 13.20 21.18 6.12
C ILE A 172 14.36 22.18 6.30
N ARG A 173 14.07 23.47 6.44
CA ARG A 173 15.08 24.51 6.65
C ARG A 173 15.86 24.31 7.95
N GLU A 174 15.20 23.90 9.04
CA GLU A 174 15.86 23.59 10.31
C GLU A 174 16.74 22.35 10.19
N ILE A 175 16.25 21.30 9.58
CA ILE A 175 17.01 20.07 9.32
C ILE A 175 18.30 20.37 8.54
N LEU A 176 18.22 21.23 7.52
CA LEU A 176 19.37 21.58 6.68
C LEU A 176 20.34 22.55 7.35
N ARG A 177 19.88 23.37 8.32
CA ARG A 177 20.72 24.28 9.09
C ARG A 177 21.49 23.60 10.24
N GLY A 178 20.99 22.47 10.71
CA GLY A 178 21.61 21.72 11.81
C GLY A 178 22.76 20.79 11.39
N LYS A 179 23.21 20.91 10.13
CA LYS A 179 24.39 20.20 9.59
C LYS A 179 25.63 21.15 9.57
#